data_d9c18a4f437251f1eab54f3d20ddbf94
#
_entry.id   d9c18a4f437251f1eab54f3d20ddbf94
#
_cell.length_a   1.000
_cell.length_b   1.000
_cell.length_c   1.000
_cell.angle_alpha   90.00
_cell.angle_beta   90.00
_cell.angle_gamma   90.00
#
_symmetry.space_group_name_H-M   'P 1'
#
loop_
_entity.id
_entity.type
_entity.pdbx_description
1 polymer ?
#
loop_
_entity_poly.entity_id
_entity_poly.type
_entity_poly.pdbx_seq_one_letter_code
_entity_poly.pdbx_strand_id
1 'polypeptide(L)'
;MRTLLLLLSALSIAQDQADPKTWIRCTFRTLSLEAAIEDGVFIEGRSLRPHMIPGDFFSVTEKYHGEASVRFGRLPPTAGQEDPRAVPLAEEKRALSQAEQADAAYVALTEDAAAIIAAAPEGPTGEPARQRGQKLMLAATEKADDARQARTAARAARSKADGLSLPAQSKTPAKKPKLNELTPLGQVALADGKSYLLLFTGSNGANRILPFIEPTEAHPFGQLRFINLGPHPLELRSGNRILTLSPQQTTLLKPVTDENGYAGLEIRRKQTEGKPLRTLRVFPENDARTTYFVMNDPVSGKLVVKAVHERRGNTTTPTTSPADGR
;
A
#
# COMPACT_ATOMS: atom_id res chain seq x y z
N MET A 1 -9.87 -41.94 -31.85
CA MET A 1 -9.66 -40.47 -31.97
C MET A 1 -10.88 -39.79 -31.34
N ARG A 2 -10.73 -39.24 -30.14
CA ARG A 2 -11.77 -38.44 -29.45
C ARG A 2 -11.21 -37.05 -29.28
N THR A 3 -11.79 -36.12 -30.05
CA THR A 3 -11.44 -34.70 -30.06
C THR A 3 -12.01 -34.06 -28.81
N LEU A 4 -11.12 -33.60 -27.89
CA LEU A 4 -11.47 -32.87 -26.69
C LEU A 4 -11.61 -31.40 -27.07
N LEU A 5 -12.84 -30.89 -27.18
CA LEU A 5 -13.13 -29.48 -27.33
C LEU A 5 -12.92 -28.79 -25.96
N LEU A 6 -11.84 -28.05 -25.83
CA LEU A 6 -11.61 -27.13 -24.74
C LEU A 6 -12.45 -25.86 -24.96
N LEU A 7 -13.56 -25.75 -24.26
CA LEU A 7 -14.35 -24.53 -24.11
C LEU A 7 -13.57 -23.59 -23.15
N LEU A 8 -12.80 -22.69 -23.75
CA LEU A 8 -12.34 -21.49 -23.04
C LEU A 8 -13.55 -20.58 -22.78
N SER A 9 -14.15 -20.70 -21.62
CA SER A 9 -15.07 -19.68 -21.09
C SER A 9 -14.25 -18.46 -20.68
N ALA A 10 -14.05 -17.55 -21.64
CA ALA A 10 -13.64 -16.18 -21.35
C ALA A 10 -14.73 -15.53 -20.49
N LEU A 11 -14.50 -15.46 -19.17
CA LEU A 11 -15.24 -14.54 -18.32
C LEU A 11 -14.89 -13.12 -18.77
N SER A 12 -15.62 -12.63 -19.75
CA SER A 12 -15.76 -11.19 -20.00
C SER A 12 -16.42 -10.60 -18.77
N ILE A 13 -15.60 -10.05 -17.85
CA ILE A 13 -16.08 -9.02 -16.94
C ILE A 13 -16.51 -7.89 -17.90
N ALA A 14 -17.81 -7.79 -18.14
CA ALA A 14 -18.41 -6.63 -18.78
C ALA A 14 -18.10 -5.46 -17.86
N GLN A 15 -16.95 -4.80 -18.08
CA GLN A 15 -16.80 -3.42 -17.70
C GLN A 15 -17.90 -2.70 -18.46
N ASP A 16 -18.91 -2.27 -17.74
CA ASP A 16 -19.91 -1.33 -18.22
C ASP A 16 -19.11 -0.13 -18.77
N GLN A 17 -18.80 -0.18 -20.06
CA GLN A 17 -18.08 0.88 -20.76
C GLN A 17 -19.06 2.03 -20.87
N ALA A 18 -19.09 2.88 -19.82
CA ALA A 18 -19.79 4.13 -19.88
C ALA A 18 -19.33 4.90 -21.13
N ASP A 19 -20.28 5.41 -21.89
CA ASP A 19 -20.00 6.23 -23.08
C ASP A 19 -19.00 7.33 -22.68
N PRO A 20 -17.79 7.37 -23.28
CA PRO A 20 -16.74 8.31 -22.90
C PRO A 20 -17.16 9.80 -23.00
N LYS A 21 -18.25 10.10 -23.65
CA LYS A 21 -18.79 11.45 -23.78
C LYS A 21 -19.83 11.80 -22.71
N THR A 22 -20.24 10.84 -21.89
CA THR A 22 -21.21 11.11 -20.81
C THR A 22 -20.52 11.82 -19.66
N TRP A 23 -21.04 12.99 -19.29
CA TRP A 23 -20.60 13.73 -18.11
C TRP A 23 -21.18 13.10 -16.85
N ILE A 24 -20.33 12.89 -15.87
CA ILE A 24 -20.68 12.27 -14.59
C ILE A 24 -20.31 13.18 -13.42
N ARG A 25 -20.96 12.95 -12.27
CA ARG A 25 -20.59 13.50 -10.96
C ARG A 25 -20.28 12.36 -10.03
N CYS A 26 -19.06 12.30 -9.54
CA CYS A 26 -18.66 11.29 -8.58
C CYS A 26 -17.69 11.88 -7.56
N THR A 27 -17.37 11.09 -6.55
CA THR A 27 -16.30 11.42 -5.62
C THR A 27 -15.26 10.31 -5.66
N PHE A 28 -14.00 10.66 -5.42
CA PHE A 28 -12.97 9.64 -5.27
C PHE A 28 -11.90 10.03 -4.26
N ARG A 29 -11.26 9.02 -3.71
CA ARG A 29 -10.01 9.10 -2.96
C ARG A 29 -8.98 8.25 -3.67
N THR A 30 -7.71 8.55 -3.47
CA THR A 30 -6.62 7.82 -4.12
C THR A 30 -5.64 7.27 -3.09
N LEU A 31 -4.97 6.19 -3.46
CA LEU A 31 -3.86 5.59 -2.74
C LEU A 31 -2.91 4.95 -3.74
N SER A 32 -1.62 5.18 -3.60
CA SER A 32 -0.60 4.40 -4.26
C SER A 32 -0.21 3.19 -3.40
N LEU A 33 -0.21 2.01 -3.99
CA LEU A 33 0.26 0.81 -3.28
C LEU A 33 1.79 0.73 -3.21
N GLU A 34 2.47 1.58 -3.95
CA GLU A 34 3.92 1.72 -3.98
C GLU A 34 4.35 3.05 -3.34
N ALA A 35 5.11 3.85 -4.05
CA ALA A 35 5.51 5.17 -3.59
C ALA A 35 4.42 6.22 -3.83
N ALA A 36 4.41 7.27 -3.01
CA ALA A 36 3.56 8.43 -3.25
C ALA A 36 3.90 9.10 -4.59
N ILE A 37 2.89 9.69 -5.24
CA ILE A 37 3.05 10.47 -6.47
C ILE A 37 2.67 11.91 -6.12
N GLU A 38 3.67 12.75 -5.88
CA GLU A 38 3.49 14.10 -5.38
C GLU A 38 3.05 15.09 -6.47
N ASP A 39 3.54 14.88 -7.69
CA ASP A 39 3.32 15.70 -8.88
C ASP A 39 2.15 15.21 -9.75
N GLY A 40 1.26 14.42 -9.15
CA GLY A 40 0.06 13.91 -9.80
C GLY A 40 -0.94 15.01 -10.15
N VAL A 41 -1.67 14.78 -11.24
CA VAL A 41 -2.81 15.61 -11.67
C VAL A 41 -3.90 14.72 -12.21
N PHE A 42 -5.14 15.15 -12.10
CA PHE A 42 -6.23 14.58 -12.89
C PHE A 42 -6.83 15.62 -13.84
N ILE A 43 -7.46 15.14 -14.90
CA ILE A 43 -8.03 15.98 -15.94
C ILE A 43 -9.53 16.08 -15.70
N GLU A 44 -10.03 17.30 -15.46
CA GLU A 44 -11.44 17.62 -15.33
C GLU A 44 -11.85 18.52 -16.50
N GLY A 45 -12.51 17.95 -17.49
CA GLY A 45 -12.81 18.64 -18.75
C GLY A 45 -11.53 19.07 -19.47
N ARG A 46 -11.26 20.39 -19.52
CA ARG A 46 -10.03 20.97 -20.11
C ARG A 46 -9.03 21.45 -19.04
N SER A 47 -9.34 21.27 -17.77
CA SER A 47 -8.54 21.77 -16.65
C SER A 47 -7.68 20.67 -16.06
N LEU A 48 -6.45 21.01 -15.67
CA LEU A 48 -5.57 20.16 -14.88
C LEU A 48 -5.78 20.50 -13.41
N ARG A 49 -6.14 19.50 -12.63
CA ARG A 49 -6.31 19.60 -11.17
C ARG A 49 -5.13 18.92 -10.50
N PRO A 50 -4.28 19.67 -9.78
CA PRO A 50 -3.22 19.07 -8.98
C PRO A 50 -3.81 18.09 -7.97
N HIS A 51 -3.22 16.92 -7.85
CA HIS A 51 -3.69 15.86 -6.96
C HIS A 51 -2.56 14.94 -6.55
N MET A 52 -2.11 15.07 -5.32
CA MET A 52 -1.13 14.16 -4.73
C MET A 52 -1.80 12.80 -4.48
N ILE A 53 -1.14 11.73 -4.89
CA ILE A 53 -1.56 10.35 -4.66
C ILE A 53 -0.68 9.78 -3.55
N PRO A 54 -1.17 9.69 -2.29
CA PRO A 54 -0.37 9.24 -1.16
C PRO A 54 -0.02 7.76 -1.24
N GLY A 55 1.09 7.37 -0.60
CA GLY A 55 1.50 5.97 -0.47
C GLY A 55 1.00 5.28 0.80
N ASP A 56 0.82 6.02 1.89
CA ASP A 56 0.61 5.44 3.22
C ASP A 56 -0.73 5.82 3.87
N PHE A 57 -1.46 6.72 3.25
CA PHE A 57 -2.79 7.16 3.68
C PHE A 57 -3.67 7.45 2.46
N PHE A 58 -4.97 7.55 2.65
CA PHE A 58 -5.87 7.95 1.56
C PHE A 58 -5.80 9.46 1.34
N SER A 59 -5.85 9.88 0.07
CA SER A 59 -6.01 11.31 -0.25
C SER A 59 -7.30 11.87 0.35
N VAL A 60 -7.41 13.18 0.39
CA VAL A 60 -8.70 13.85 0.60
C VAL A 60 -9.70 13.41 -0.46
N THR A 61 -10.99 13.46 -0.11
CA THR A 61 -12.06 13.14 -1.06
C THR A 61 -12.20 14.25 -2.08
N GLU A 62 -11.94 13.91 -3.34
CA GLU A 62 -12.13 14.82 -4.46
C GLU A 62 -13.55 14.72 -5.02
N LYS A 63 -14.12 15.86 -5.40
CA LYS A 63 -15.36 15.92 -6.18
C LYS A 63 -14.99 16.06 -7.64
N TYR A 64 -15.48 15.18 -8.46
CA TYR A 64 -15.24 15.16 -9.89
C TYR A 64 -16.51 15.44 -10.67
N HIS A 65 -16.38 16.30 -11.69
CA HIS A 65 -17.43 16.56 -12.65
C HIS A 65 -16.85 16.65 -14.07
N GLY A 66 -16.98 15.59 -14.84
CA GLY A 66 -16.35 15.50 -16.15
C GLY A 66 -16.76 14.26 -16.92
N GLU A 67 -15.93 13.90 -17.89
CA GLU A 67 -16.13 12.68 -18.68
C GLU A 67 -16.08 11.43 -17.81
N ALA A 68 -16.85 10.41 -18.16
CA ALA A 68 -16.86 9.13 -17.43
C ALA A 68 -15.48 8.46 -17.38
N SER A 69 -14.58 8.77 -18.31
CA SER A 69 -13.19 8.31 -18.31
C SER A 69 -12.26 9.36 -17.70
N VAL A 70 -11.92 9.18 -16.43
CA VAL A 70 -11.00 10.07 -15.72
C VAL A 70 -9.57 9.73 -16.07
N ARG A 71 -8.81 10.72 -16.52
CA ARG A 71 -7.40 10.57 -16.87
C ARG A 71 -6.52 11.18 -15.79
N PHE A 72 -5.48 10.45 -15.43
CA PHE A 72 -4.44 10.88 -14.50
C PHE A 72 -3.10 11.01 -15.22
N GLY A 73 -2.34 11.99 -14.82
CA GLY A 73 -1.01 12.24 -15.33
C GLY A 73 -0.09 12.76 -14.24
N ARG A 74 1.17 12.87 -14.60
CA ARG A 74 2.20 13.48 -13.77
C ARG A 74 2.69 14.73 -14.48
N LEU A 75 2.87 15.80 -13.71
CA LEU A 75 3.49 17.01 -14.22
C LEU A 75 4.94 16.71 -14.63
N PRO A 76 5.43 17.29 -15.74
CA PRO A 76 6.84 17.20 -16.05
C PRO A 76 7.65 17.82 -14.91
N PRO A 77 8.81 17.25 -14.57
CA PRO A 77 9.69 17.89 -13.61
C PRO A 77 9.97 19.31 -14.07
N THR A 78 9.74 20.29 -13.19
CA THR A 78 9.97 21.69 -13.51
C THR A 78 11.45 21.85 -13.84
N ALA A 79 11.76 22.09 -15.11
CA ALA A 79 13.14 22.21 -15.57
C ALA A 79 13.88 23.28 -14.74
N GLY A 80 14.89 22.84 -13.99
CA GLY A 80 15.70 23.70 -13.13
C GLY A 80 15.36 23.68 -11.63
N GLN A 81 14.33 22.94 -11.19
CA GLN A 81 14.05 22.67 -9.77
C GLN A 81 14.19 21.18 -9.48
N GLU A 82 15.41 20.67 -9.56
CA GLU A 82 15.72 19.46 -8.81
C GLU A 82 15.53 19.80 -7.33
N ASP A 83 14.60 19.13 -6.65
CA ASP A 83 14.48 19.27 -5.20
C ASP A 83 15.83 18.85 -4.59
N PRO A 84 16.59 19.79 -4.00
CA PRO A 84 17.93 19.47 -3.47
C PRO A 84 17.85 18.37 -2.40
N ARG A 85 16.67 18.09 -1.86
CA ARG A 85 16.41 17.04 -0.88
C ARG A 85 16.13 15.68 -1.53
N ALA A 86 15.86 15.61 -2.85
CA ALA A 86 15.49 14.38 -3.52
C ALA A 86 16.53 13.27 -3.34
N VAL A 87 17.82 13.61 -3.46
CA VAL A 87 18.93 12.66 -3.26
C VAL A 87 19.01 12.19 -1.81
N PRO A 88 19.08 13.08 -0.78
CA PRO A 88 19.07 12.63 0.61
C PRO A 88 17.84 11.81 1.00
N LEU A 89 16.64 12.14 0.51
CA LEU A 89 15.41 11.37 0.79
C LEU A 89 15.46 9.99 0.14
N ALA A 90 16.04 9.87 -1.05
CA ALA A 90 16.26 8.58 -1.68
C ALA A 90 17.29 7.72 -0.92
N GLU A 91 18.32 8.34 -0.37
CA GLU A 91 19.32 7.69 0.52
C GLU A 91 18.67 7.20 1.81
N GLU A 92 17.84 8.04 2.47
CA GLU A 92 17.05 7.67 3.65
C GLU A 92 16.20 6.42 3.37
N LYS A 93 15.43 6.43 2.28
CA LYS A 93 14.57 5.31 1.91
C LYS A 93 15.35 4.02 1.68
N ARG A 94 16.50 4.09 1.01
CA ARG A 94 17.37 2.92 0.81
C ARG A 94 17.90 2.37 2.13
N ALA A 95 18.37 3.26 3.01
CA ALA A 95 18.89 2.86 4.31
C ALA A 95 17.81 2.23 5.20
N LEU A 96 16.56 2.74 5.19
CA LEU A 96 15.45 2.12 5.91
C LEU A 96 15.11 0.74 5.37
N SER A 97 15.08 0.55 4.05
CA SER A 97 14.85 -0.76 3.44
C SER A 97 15.96 -1.78 3.79
N GLN A 98 17.21 -1.32 3.87
CA GLN A 98 18.32 -2.16 4.33
C GLN A 98 18.17 -2.56 5.80
N ALA A 99 17.73 -1.63 6.66
CA ALA A 99 17.46 -1.91 8.06
C ALA A 99 16.35 -2.96 8.23
N GLU A 100 15.25 -2.85 7.47
CA GLU A 100 14.16 -3.82 7.51
C GLU A 100 14.61 -5.22 7.05
N GLN A 101 15.44 -5.29 6.01
CA GLN A 101 16.00 -6.56 5.53
C GLN A 101 16.93 -7.20 6.58
N ALA A 102 17.76 -6.39 7.23
CA ALA A 102 18.67 -6.86 8.28
C ALA A 102 17.89 -7.33 9.52
N ASP A 103 16.82 -6.63 9.93
CA ASP A 103 15.94 -7.08 11.01
C ASP A 103 15.25 -8.41 10.68
N ALA A 104 14.73 -8.57 9.47
CA ALA A 104 14.12 -9.83 9.05
C ALA A 104 15.13 -10.99 9.07
N ALA A 105 16.37 -10.75 8.64
CA ALA A 105 17.45 -11.74 8.70
C ALA A 105 17.83 -12.07 10.15
N TYR A 106 17.89 -11.07 11.05
CA TYR A 106 18.12 -11.27 12.47
C TYR A 106 17.08 -12.21 13.09
N VAL A 107 15.78 -11.94 12.85
CA VAL A 107 14.70 -12.78 13.38
C VAL A 107 14.82 -14.22 12.87
N ALA A 108 15.00 -14.41 11.57
CA ALA A 108 15.13 -15.74 10.99
C ALA A 108 16.31 -16.53 11.57
N LEU A 109 17.49 -15.90 11.67
CA LEU A 109 18.69 -16.54 12.24
C LEU A 109 18.50 -16.89 13.72
N THR A 110 17.80 -16.05 14.49
CA THR A 110 17.54 -16.29 15.90
C THR A 110 16.57 -17.45 16.09
N GLU A 111 15.52 -17.54 15.27
CA GLU A 111 14.56 -18.66 15.30
C GLU A 111 15.24 -19.98 14.93
N ASP A 112 16.05 -19.99 13.87
CA ASP A 112 16.82 -21.17 13.44
C ASP A 112 17.82 -21.61 14.51
N ALA A 113 18.54 -20.67 15.13
CA ALA A 113 19.48 -20.97 16.20
C ALA A 113 18.77 -21.60 17.41
N ALA A 114 17.64 -21.02 17.84
CA ALA A 114 16.85 -21.52 18.95
C ALA A 114 16.33 -22.94 18.68
N ALA A 115 15.83 -23.19 17.46
CA ALA A 115 15.36 -24.52 17.05
C ALA A 115 16.46 -25.58 17.10
N ILE A 116 17.66 -25.24 16.61
CA ILE A 116 18.82 -26.15 16.60
C ILE A 116 19.30 -26.44 18.01
N ILE A 117 19.35 -25.42 18.88
CA ILE A 117 19.77 -25.59 20.28
C ILE A 117 18.77 -26.45 21.04
N ALA A 118 17.47 -26.19 20.87
CA ALA A 118 16.40 -26.94 21.54
C ALA A 118 16.33 -28.41 21.09
N ALA A 119 16.68 -28.70 19.85
CA ALA A 119 16.70 -30.07 19.32
C ALA A 119 18.00 -30.82 19.61
N ALA A 120 19.03 -30.16 20.18
CA ALA A 120 20.34 -30.79 20.45
C ALA A 120 20.22 -31.83 21.58
N PRO A 121 20.69 -33.07 21.39
CA PRO A 121 20.72 -34.09 22.45
C PRO A 121 21.53 -33.63 23.66
N GLU A 122 21.17 -34.13 24.83
CA GLU A 122 21.99 -33.92 26.02
C GLU A 122 23.33 -34.69 25.93
N GLY A 123 24.38 -34.10 26.52
CA GLY A 123 25.71 -34.68 26.54
C GLY A 123 26.57 -34.37 25.32
N PRO A 124 27.68 -35.11 25.12
CA PRO A 124 28.72 -34.82 24.11
C PRO A 124 28.23 -34.93 22.66
N THR A 125 27.23 -35.78 22.40
CA THR A 125 26.65 -35.97 21.06
C THR A 125 25.88 -34.74 20.55
N GLY A 126 25.39 -33.90 21.46
CA GLY A 126 24.69 -32.65 21.10
C GLY A 126 25.58 -31.43 20.92
N GLU A 127 26.88 -31.53 21.25
CA GLU A 127 27.83 -30.42 21.20
C GLU A 127 27.99 -29.78 19.82
N PRO A 128 28.10 -30.54 18.71
CA PRO A 128 28.17 -29.93 17.36
C PRO A 128 26.90 -29.11 16.99
N ALA A 129 25.72 -29.57 17.45
CA ALA A 129 24.49 -28.85 17.19
C ALA A 129 24.43 -27.54 18.01
N ARG A 130 24.81 -27.57 19.29
CA ARG A 130 24.91 -26.36 20.13
C ARG A 130 25.92 -25.35 19.53
N GLN A 131 27.08 -25.79 19.09
CA GLN A 131 28.08 -24.94 18.45
C GLN A 131 27.53 -24.30 17.16
N ARG A 132 26.77 -25.07 16.35
CA ARG A 132 26.10 -24.52 15.16
C ARG A 132 25.05 -23.46 15.53
N GLY A 133 24.24 -23.70 16.54
CA GLY A 133 23.28 -22.72 17.05
C GLY A 133 23.98 -21.44 17.54
N GLN A 134 25.08 -21.56 18.28
CA GLN A 134 25.87 -20.41 18.73
C GLN A 134 26.44 -19.58 17.55
N LYS A 135 26.91 -20.24 16.49
CA LYS A 135 27.39 -19.55 15.27
C LYS A 135 26.26 -18.78 14.60
N LEU A 136 25.04 -19.31 14.56
CA LEU A 136 23.88 -18.60 14.02
C LEU A 136 23.49 -17.40 14.90
N MET A 137 23.59 -17.53 16.23
CA MET A 137 23.36 -16.39 17.14
C MET A 137 24.40 -15.28 16.93
N LEU A 138 25.66 -15.63 16.67
CA LEU A 138 26.68 -14.62 16.34
C LEU A 138 26.34 -13.91 15.01
N ALA A 139 25.99 -14.66 13.98
CA ALA A 139 25.56 -14.08 12.70
C ALA A 139 24.29 -13.23 12.85
N ALA A 140 23.36 -13.61 13.73
CA ALA A 140 22.20 -12.77 14.06
C ALA A 140 22.63 -11.43 14.67
N THR A 141 23.60 -11.45 15.60
CA THR A 141 24.11 -10.21 16.21
C THR A 141 24.70 -9.26 15.18
N GLU A 142 25.46 -9.78 14.20
CA GLU A 142 25.97 -8.99 13.08
C GLU A 142 24.83 -8.34 12.29
N LYS A 143 23.74 -9.06 12.04
CA LYS A 143 22.58 -8.50 11.35
C LYS A 143 21.85 -7.42 12.17
N ALA A 144 21.80 -7.55 13.48
CA ALA A 144 21.29 -6.49 14.34
C ALA A 144 22.15 -5.21 14.27
N ASP A 145 23.46 -5.38 14.18
CA ASP A 145 24.38 -4.23 14.02
C ASP A 145 24.25 -3.59 12.63
N ASP A 146 24.12 -4.37 11.56
CA ASP A 146 23.82 -3.87 10.22
C ASP A 146 22.54 -3.03 10.23
N ALA A 147 21.47 -3.49 10.89
CA ALA A 147 20.21 -2.75 11.01
C ALA A 147 20.38 -1.43 11.77
N ARG A 148 21.17 -1.40 12.85
CA ARG A 148 21.45 -0.16 13.60
C ARG A 148 22.25 0.82 12.76
N GLN A 149 23.26 0.38 12.03
CA GLN A 149 24.06 1.21 11.13
C GLN A 149 23.18 1.82 10.02
N ALA A 150 22.34 1.00 9.39
CA ALA A 150 21.41 1.46 8.36
C ALA A 150 20.42 2.53 8.89
N ARG A 151 19.85 2.33 10.09
CA ARG A 151 19.01 3.35 10.73
C ARG A 151 19.75 4.65 11.05
N THR A 152 21.02 4.55 11.44
CA THR A 152 21.86 5.72 11.68
C THR A 152 22.10 6.48 10.38
N ALA A 153 22.40 5.77 9.29
CA ALA A 153 22.55 6.35 7.96
C ALA A 153 21.24 7.02 7.47
N ALA A 154 20.09 6.39 7.71
CA ALA A 154 18.80 6.96 7.38
C ALA A 154 18.54 8.28 8.13
N ARG A 155 18.84 8.34 9.43
CA ARG A 155 18.71 9.58 10.23
C ARG A 155 19.63 10.68 9.72
N ALA A 156 20.87 10.35 9.37
CA ALA A 156 21.82 11.30 8.81
C ALA A 156 21.35 11.85 7.45
N ALA A 157 20.84 10.98 6.58
CA ALA A 157 20.26 11.38 5.29
C ALA A 157 19.03 12.28 5.48
N ARG A 158 18.15 11.96 6.43
CA ARG A 158 17.00 12.80 6.79
C ARG A 158 17.43 14.16 7.30
N SER A 159 18.37 14.22 8.26
CA SER A 159 18.90 15.48 8.78
C SER A 159 19.52 16.35 7.69
N LYS A 160 20.21 15.72 6.72
CA LYS A 160 20.74 16.40 5.54
C LYS A 160 19.61 16.97 4.66
N ALA A 161 18.54 16.19 4.43
CA ALA A 161 17.38 16.67 3.69
C ALA A 161 16.69 17.86 4.39
N ASP A 162 16.48 17.76 5.70
CA ASP A 162 15.83 18.81 6.50
C ASP A 162 16.66 20.09 6.58
N GLY A 163 17.99 20.00 6.49
CA GLY A 163 18.90 21.15 6.42
C GLY A 163 18.93 21.85 5.05
N LEU A 164 18.38 21.23 4.02
CA LEU A 164 18.32 21.84 2.69
C LEU A 164 17.03 22.65 2.55
N SER A 165 17.17 23.95 2.36
CA SER A 165 16.04 24.84 2.09
C SER A 165 15.43 24.50 0.73
N LEU A 166 14.10 24.41 0.68
CA LEU A 166 13.40 24.43 -0.61
C LEU A 166 13.79 25.70 -1.36
N PRO A 167 14.12 25.61 -2.65
CA PRO A 167 14.35 26.80 -3.45
C PRO A 167 13.11 27.69 -3.32
N ALA A 168 13.35 28.98 -2.98
CA ALA A 168 12.28 29.94 -2.87
C ALA A 168 11.43 29.86 -4.14
N GLN A 169 10.13 29.62 -3.98
CA GLN A 169 9.22 29.52 -5.12
C GLN A 169 9.42 30.76 -5.98
N SER A 170 9.98 30.56 -7.16
CA SER A 170 10.16 31.64 -8.12
C SER A 170 8.80 32.30 -8.34
N LYS A 171 8.69 33.58 -8.06
CA LYS A 171 7.48 34.39 -8.28
C LYS A 171 7.11 34.53 -9.76
N THR A 172 7.89 33.93 -10.64
CA THR A 172 7.58 33.85 -12.07
C THR A 172 6.37 32.93 -12.20
N PRO A 173 5.23 33.41 -12.74
CA PRO A 173 4.06 32.56 -12.91
C PRO A 173 4.46 31.40 -13.83
N ALA A 174 4.53 30.21 -13.24
CA ALA A 174 4.86 28.99 -13.97
C ALA A 174 3.85 28.85 -15.12
N LYS A 175 4.38 28.76 -16.34
CA LYS A 175 3.55 28.53 -17.52
C LYS A 175 2.69 27.30 -17.25
N LYS A 176 1.36 27.45 -17.29
CA LYS A 176 0.45 26.30 -17.05
C LYS A 176 0.83 25.17 -18.01
N PRO A 177 1.17 24.00 -17.49
CA PRO A 177 1.56 22.87 -18.31
C PRO A 177 0.43 22.51 -19.26
N LYS A 178 0.77 22.17 -20.49
CA LYS A 178 -0.20 21.73 -21.48
C LYS A 178 -0.51 20.24 -21.29
N LEU A 179 -1.70 19.82 -21.71
CA LEU A 179 -2.14 18.42 -21.60
C LEU A 179 -1.17 17.42 -22.26
N ASN A 180 -0.53 17.81 -23.34
CA ASN A 180 0.44 17.00 -24.09
C ASN A 180 1.83 16.93 -23.43
N GLU A 181 2.08 17.69 -22.38
CA GLU A 181 3.34 17.68 -21.63
C GLU A 181 3.28 16.72 -20.43
N LEU A 182 2.10 16.15 -20.13
CA LEU A 182 1.92 15.23 -19.02
C LEU A 182 2.47 13.83 -19.33
N THR A 183 3.17 13.25 -18.36
CA THR A 183 3.43 11.81 -18.37
C THR A 183 2.17 11.08 -17.92
N PRO A 184 1.56 10.21 -18.74
CA PRO A 184 0.31 9.55 -18.38
C PRO A 184 0.54 8.58 -17.22
N LEU A 185 -0.32 8.64 -16.20
CA LEU A 185 -0.39 7.66 -15.11
C LEU A 185 -1.45 6.58 -15.39
N GLY A 186 -2.42 6.88 -16.24
CA GLY A 186 -3.48 5.97 -16.61
C GLY A 186 -4.84 6.65 -16.72
N GLN A 187 -5.84 5.84 -17.04
CA GLN A 187 -7.24 6.27 -17.08
C GLN A 187 -8.14 5.22 -16.44
N VAL A 188 -9.27 5.65 -15.92
CA VAL A 188 -10.25 4.79 -15.26
C VAL A 188 -11.66 5.23 -15.61
N ALA A 189 -12.54 4.28 -15.93
CA ALA A 189 -13.95 4.54 -16.14
C ALA A 189 -14.68 4.57 -14.79
N LEU A 190 -15.45 5.64 -14.55
CA LEU A 190 -16.25 5.83 -13.34
C LEU A 190 -17.71 6.04 -13.74
N ALA A 191 -18.62 5.70 -12.84
CA ALA A 191 -20.06 5.89 -13.03
C ALA A 191 -20.57 7.09 -12.22
N ASP A 192 -21.68 7.66 -12.67
CA ASP A 192 -22.34 8.79 -12.03
C ASP A 192 -22.86 8.43 -10.63
N GLY A 193 -22.83 9.41 -9.71
CA GLY A 193 -23.39 9.29 -8.36
C GLY A 193 -22.65 8.35 -7.42
N LYS A 194 -21.47 7.85 -7.77
CA LYS A 194 -20.71 6.89 -6.97
C LYS A 194 -19.52 7.54 -6.26
N SER A 195 -19.11 6.91 -5.15
CA SER A 195 -17.84 7.18 -4.48
C SER A 195 -16.86 6.07 -4.76
N TYR A 196 -15.60 6.43 -5.00
CA TYR A 196 -14.56 5.47 -5.36
C TYR A 196 -13.31 5.60 -4.49
N LEU A 197 -12.69 4.46 -4.24
CA LEU A 197 -11.27 4.37 -3.88
C LEU A 197 -10.51 3.95 -5.15
N LEU A 198 -9.60 4.79 -5.61
CA LEU A 198 -8.74 4.52 -6.76
C LEU A 198 -7.36 4.10 -6.27
N LEU A 199 -7.00 2.85 -6.54
CA LEU A 199 -5.70 2.30 -6.18
C LEU A 199 -4.76 2.36 -7.38
N PHE A 200 -3.64 3.04 -7.19
CA PHE A 200 -2.57 3.11 -8.17
C PHE A 200 -1.59 1.97 -7.89
N THR A 201 -1.46 1.08 -8.86
CA THR A 201 -0.55 -0.07 -8.81
C THR A 201 0.29 -0.07 -10.08
N GLY A 202 1.51 -0.51 -10.00
CA GLY A 202 2.34 -0.72 -11.18
C GLY A 202 3.79 -0.42 -10.89
N SER A 203 4.62 -1.40 -11.17
CA SER A 203 6.06 -1.27 -11.27
C SER A 203 6.43 -1.08 -12.72
N ASN A 204 7.53 -0.35 -12.98
CA ASN A 204 8.16 -0.23 -14.30
C ASN A 204 7.39 0.55 -15.37
N GLY A 205 6.71 1.63 -14.99
CA GLY A 205 6.18 2.61 -15.96
C GLY A 205 4.78 2.32 -16.51
N ALA A 206 4.18 1.17 -16.20
CA ALA A 206 2.81 0.86 -16.53
C ALA A 206 1.92 0.93 -15.30
N ASN A 207 1.47 2.14 -14.93
CA ASN A 207 0.54 2.29 -13.83
C ASN A 207 -0.84 1.75 -14.23
N ARG A 208 -1.42 0.96 -13.31
CA ARG A 208 -2.80 0.49 -13.41
C ARG A 208 -3.62 1.15 -12.33
N ILE A 209 -4.79 1.67 -12.66
CA ILE A 209 -5.72 2.26 -11.72
C ILE A 209 -6.88 1.29 -11.50
N LEU A 210 -7.05 0.83 -10.27
CA LEU A 210 -8.11 -0.08 -9.87
C LEU A 210 -9.20 0.70 -9.13
N PRO A 211 -10.42 0.81 -9.67
CA PRO A 211 -11.53 1.45 -9.00
C PRO A 211 -12.24 0.47 -8.06
N PHE A 212 -12.44 0.88 -6.82
CA PHE A 212 -13.28 0.20 -5.85
C PHE A 212 -14.41 1.13 -5.45
N ILE A 213 -15.66 0.70 -5.61
CA ILE A 213 -16.81 1.47 -5.14
C ILE A 213 -16.76 1.51 -3.61
N GLU A 214 -16.82 2.72 -3.05
CA GLU A 214 -16.96 2.95 -1.61
C GLU A 214 -18.40 3.36 -1.34
N PRO A 215 -19.25 2.45 -0.85
CA PRO A 215 -20.60 2.84 -0.41
C PRO A 215 -20.47 3.85 0.75
N THR A 216 -21.37 4.83 0.80
CA THR A 216 -21.32 5.96 1.73
C THR A 216 -21.32 5.54 3.21
N GLU A 217 -21.77 4.32 3.53
CA GLU A 217 -21.83 3.76 4.89
C GLU A 217 -20.81 2.62 5.15
N ALA A 218 -19.86 2.43 4.26
CA ALA A 218 -19.27 1.12 4.02
C ALA A 218 -18.14 0.69 4.96
N HIS A 219 -17.58 1.55 5.77
CA HIS A 219 -16.49 1.16 6.65
C HIS A 219 -16.61 1.82 8.02
N PRO A 220 -17.41 1.26 8.95
CA PRO A 220 -17.54 1.77 10.30
C PRO A 220 -16.21 1.76 11.06
N PHE A 221 -16.03 2.70 11.99
CA PHE A 221 -14.91 2.68 12.92
C PHE A 221 -14.95 1.43 13.78
N GLY A 222 -13.79 0.93 14.17
CA GLY A 222 -13.65 -0.33 14.89
C GLY A 222 -13.76 -1.58 14.03
N GLN A 223 -13.90 -1.44 12.71
CA GLN A 223 -13.92 -2.54 11.76
C GLN A 223 -12.69 -2.57 10.87
N LEU A 224 -12.40 -3.77 10.36
CA LEU A 224 -11.31 -4.05 9.43
C LEU A 224 -11.91 -4.30 8.04
N ARG A 225 -11.35 -3.65 7.05
CA ARG A 225 -11.70 -3.87 5.63
C ARG A 225 -10.56 -4.60 4.97
N PHE A 226 -10.87 -5.66 4.23
CA PHE A 226 -9.90 -6.41 3.43
C PHE A 226 -10.25 -6.27 1.96
N ILE A 227 -9.25 -5.99 1.15
CA ILE A 227 -9.35 -5.93 -0.31
C ILE A 227 -8.32 -6.91 -0.87
N ASN A 228 -8.80 -7.96 -1.53
CA ASN A 228 -7.94 -8.94 -2.17
C ASN A 228 -7.58 -8.47 -3.59
N LEU A 229 -6.34 -8.07 -3.79
CA LEU A 229 -5.81 -7.62 -5.08
C LEU A 229 -5.17 -8.77 -5.88
N GLY A 230 -5.05 -9.94 -5.25
CA GLY A 230 -4.56 -11.15 -5.90
C GLY A 230 -5.59 -11.79 -6.84
N PRO A 231 -5.15 -12.69 -7.74
CA PRO A 231 -6.03 -13.34 -8.72
C PRO A 231 -6.85 -14.50 -8.13
N HIS A 232 -6.51 -14.96 -6.93
CA HIS A 232 -7.13 -16.15 -6.34
C HIS A 232 -7.97 -15.80 -5.10
N PRO A 233 -9.08 -16.50 -4.86
CA PRO A 233 -9.84 -16.36 -3.64
C PRO A 233 -9.03 -16.87 -2.44
N LEU A 234 -9.11 -16.13 -1.34
CA LEU A 234 -8.47 -16.43 -0.06
C LEU A 234 -9.53 -16.64 1.01
N GLU A 235 -9.17 -17.31 2.08
CA GLU A 235 -9.94 -17.38 3.33
C GLU A 235 -9.29 -16.51 4.39
N LEU A 236 -10.11 -15.69 5.04
CA LEU A 236 -9.74 -14.94 6.24
C LEU A 236 -10.40 -15.60 7.44
N ARG A 237 -9.61 -16.04 8.40
CA ARG A 237 -10.09 -16.61 9.67
C ARG A 237 -9.84 -15.64 10.83
N SER A 238 -10.86 -15.46 11.66
CA SER A 238 -10.78 -14.69 12.91
C SER A 238 -11.56 -15.42 13.98
N GLY A 239 -10.85 -16.09 14.90
CA GLY A 239 -11.48 -17.04 15.80
C GLY A 239 -12.25 -18.12 15.02
N ASN A 240 -13.54 -18.28 15.34
CA ASN A 240 -14.43 -19.25 14.68
C ASN A 240 -15.06 -18.73 13.37
N ARG A 241 -14.78 -17.50 12.98
CA ARG A 241 -15.33 -16.92 11.76
C ARG A 241 -14.41 -17.18 10.57
N ILE A 242 -15.00 -17.61 9.48
CA ILE A 242 -14.32 -17.82 8.20
C ILE A 242 -15.02 -16.95 7.15
N LEU A 243 -14.29 -16.08 6.49
CA LEU A 243 -14.77 -15.21 5.44
C LEU A 243 -13.98 -15.47 4.15
N THR A 244 -14.68 -15.42 3.02
CA THR A 244 -14.02 -15.51 1.71
C THR A 244 -13.62 -14.11 1.26
N LEU A 245 -12.34 -13.95 0.90
CA LEU A 245 -11.81 -12.76 0.24
C LEU A 245 -11.75 -13.06 -1.27
N SER A 246 -12.81 -12.74 -1.98
CA SER A 246 -12.82 -12.91 -3.44
C SER A 246 -11.88 -11.92 -4.12
N PRO A 247 -11.31 -12.27 -5.29
CA PRO A 247 -10.45 -11.35 -6.05
C PRO A 247 -11.15 -10.03 -6.36
N GLN A 248 -10.47 -8.92 -6.16
CA GLN A 248 -10.94 -7.55 -6.43
C GLN A 248 -12.25 -7.18 -5.69
N GLN A 249 -12.54 -7.85 -4.59
CA GLN A 249 -13.69 -7.55 -3.76
C GLN A 249 -13.28 -7.05 -2.37
N THR A 250 -14.19 -6.30 -1.78
CA THR A 250 -14.06 -5.79 -0.42
C THR A 250 -14.82 -6.69 0.55
N THR A 251 -14.18 -7.07 1.65
CA THR A 251 -14.78 -7.82 2.74
C THR A 251 -14.58 -7.06 4.06
N LEU A 252 -15.66 -6.88 4.82
CA LEU A 252 -15.63 -6.26 6.14
C LEU A 252 -15.60 -7.33 7.23
N LEU A 253 -14.78 -7.08 8.25
CA LEU A 253 -14.67 -7.92 9.43
C LEU A 253 -14.80 -7.06 10.69
N LYS A 254 -15.76 -7.39 11.54
CA LYS A 254 -15.73 -6.97 12.94
C LYS A 254 -14.85 -7.97 13.69
N PRO A 255 -13.65 -7.58 14.13
CA PRO A 255 -12.73 -8.52 14.76
C PRO A 255 -13.25 -9.00 16.11
N VAL A 256 -12.88 -10.23 16.47
CA VAL A 256 -13.08 -10.78 17.82
C VAL A 256 -11.72 -10.69 18.53
N THR A 257 -11.70 -9.96 19.63
CA THR A 257 -10.47 -9.74 20.41
C THR A 257 -10.34 -10.71 21.55
N ASP A 258 -9.10 -11.04 21.91
CA ASP A 258 -8.73 -11.74 23.14
C ASP A 258 -8.84 -10.81 24.37
N GLU A 259 -8.50 -11.34 25.55
CA GLU A 259 -8.51 -10.61 26.83
C GLU A 259 -7.56 -9.40 26.84
N ASN A 260 -6.54 -9.40 25.98
CA ASN A 260 -5.58 -8.32 25.81
C ASN A 260 -6.00 -7.31 24.72
N GLY A 261 -7.20 -7.47 24.14
CA GLY A 261 -7.71 -6.59 23.10
C GLY A 261 -7.16 -6.87 21.70
N TYR A 262 -6.43 -7.96 21.49
CA TYR A 262 -5.90 -8.31 20.17
C TYR A 262 -6.80 -9.30 19.45
N ALA A 263 -6.91 -9.14 18.14
CA ALA A 263 -7.53 -10.11 17.24
C ALA A 263 -6.47 -10.87 16.44
N GLY A 264 -6.51 -12.19 16.53
CA GLY A 264 -5.73 -13.08 15.67
C GLY A 264 -6.44 -13.29 14.34
N LEU A 265 -5.72 -13.07 13.25
CA LEU A 265 -6.24 -13.22 11.90
C LEU A 265 -5.31 -14.13 11.11
N GLU A 266 -5.89 -15.05 10.35
CA GLU A 266 -5.13 -15.93 9.44
C GLU A 266 -5.65 -15.79 8.02
N ILE A 267 -4.74 -15.60 7.08
CA ILE A 267 -5.05 -15.61 5.66
C ILE A 267 -4.54 -16.93 5.08
N ARG A 268 -5.45 -17.67 4.43
CA ARG A 268 -5.19 -19.00 3.85
C ARG A 268 -5.61 -19.03 2.39
N ARG A 269 -5.11 -19.99 1.63
CA ARG A 269 -5.73 -20.34 0.34
C ARG A 269 -7.07 -21.03 0.61
N LYS A 270 -8.07 -20.70 -0.19
CA LYS A 270 -9.34 -21.42 -0.15
C LYS A 270 -9.12 -22.90 -0.49
N GLN A 271 -9.74 -23.79 0.28
CA GLN A 271 -9.70 -25.26 0.08
C GLN A 271 -8.33 -25.95 0.32
N THR A 272 -7.39 -25.30 0.99
CA THR A 272 -6.13 -25.96 1.31
C THR A 272 -6.03 -26.17 2.81
N GLU A 273 -6.03 -27.42 3.27
CA GLU A 273 -5.64 -27.77 4.63
C GLU A 273 -4.12 -27.63 4.73
N GLY A 274 -3.65 -26.55 5.31
CA GLY A 274 -2.24 -26.29 5.41
C GLY A 274 -1.94 -25.10 6.32
N LYS A 275 -0.65 -24.77 6.43
CA LYS A 275 -0.22 -23.59 7.17
C LYS A 275 -0.83 -22.32 6.57
N PRO A 276 -1.20 -21.32 7.40
CA PRO A 276 -1.67 -20.04 6.89
C PRO A 276 -0.58 -19.39 6.03
N LEU A 277 -0.98 -18.72 4.95
CA LEU A 277 -0.09 -17.92 4.12
C LEU A 277 0.45 -16.71 4.90
N ARG A 278 -0.40 -16.17 5.76
CA ARG A 278 -0.05 -15.04 6.63
C ARG A 278 -0.87 -15.08 7.91
N THR A 279 -0.24 -14.79 9.04
CA THR A 279 -0.91 -14.55 10.32
C THR A 279 -0.68 -13.09 10.69
N LEU A 280 -1.74 -12.43 11.16
CA LEU A 280 -1.72 -11.06 11.64
C LEU A 280 -2.23 -11.04 13.07
N ARG A 281 -1.60 -10.26 13.90
CA ARG A 281 -2.10 -9.90 15.23
C ARG A 281 -2.40 -8.41 15.23
N VAL A 282 -3.67 -8.05 15.34
CA VAL A 282 -4.11 -6.67 15.18
C VAL A 282 -4.78 -6.19 16.48
N PHE A 283 -4.59 -4.92 16.79
CA PHE A 283 -5.31 -4.24 17.87
C PHE A 283 -6.34 -3.31 17.22
N PRO A 284 -7.63 -3.68 17.20
CA PRO A 284 -8.67 -2.86 16.61
C PRO A 284 -9.00 -1.69 17.52
N GLU A 285 -8.72 -0.48 17.07
CA GLU A 285 -9.06 0.76 17.77
C GLU A 285 -10.50 1.18 17.41
N ASN A 286 -11.32 1.53 18.42
CA ASN A 286 -12.73 1.92 18.22
C ASN A 286 -12.88 3.26 17.49
N ASP A 287 -11.85 4.10 17.52
CA ASP A 287 -11.79 5.39 16.84
C ASP A 287 -11.05 5.35 15.49
N ALA A 288 -10.58 4.18 15.10
CA ALA A 288 -9.91 3.96 13.83
C ALA A 288 -10.63 2.92 12.98
N ARG A 289 -10.41 2.99 11.68
CA ARG A 289 -10.76 1.97 10.70
C ARG A 289 -9.52 1.61 9.90
N THR A 290 -9.30 0.33 9.67
CA THR A 290 -8.11 -0.15 8.98
C THR A 290 -8.50 -0.87 7.70
N THR A 291 -7.88 -0.49 6.59
CA THR A 291 -7.99 -1.20 5.33
C THR A 291 -6.72 -2.01 5.08
N TYR A 292 -6.89 -3.31 4.88
CA TYR A 292 -5.82 -4.24 4.51
C TYR A 292 -5.90 -4.56 3.02
N PHE A 293 -4.84 -4.28 2.30
CA PHE A 293 -4.66 -4.69 0.91
C PHE A 293 -3.84 -5.97 0.88
N VAL A 294 -4.46 -7.04 0.40
CA VAL A 294 -3.84 -8.35 0.32
C VAL A 294 -3.42 -8.59 -1.13
N MET A 295 -2.12 -8.72 -1.37
CA MET A 295 -1.56 -8.84 -2.71
C MET A 295 -0.39 -9.82 -2.74
N ASN A 296 -0.01 -10.26 -3.92
CA ASN A 296 1.24 -10.99 -4.08
C ASN A 296 2.35 -10.00 -4.44
N ASP A 297 3.48 -10.12 -3.77
CA ASP A 297 4.70 -9.43 -4.15
C ASP A 297 5.09 -9.85 -5.58
N PRO A 298 5.29 -8.93 -6.51
CA PRO A 298 5.53 -9.27 -7.92
C PRO A 298 6.89 -9.96 -8.14
N VAL A 299 7.84 -9.81 -7.23
CA VAL A 299 9.18 -10.39 -7.35
C VAL A 299 9.24 -11.76 -6.70
N SER A 300 8.81 -11.87 -5.44
CA SER A 300 8.91 -13.12 -4.67
C SER A 300 7.69 -14.03 -4.79
N GLY A 301 6.56 -13.54 -5.32
CA GLY A 301 5.27 -14.23 -5.34
C GLY A 301 4.64 -14.46 -3.96
N LYS A 302 5.28 -14.01 -2.89
CA LYS A 302 4.79 -14.15 -1.53
C LYS A 302 3.61 -13.23 -1.26
N LEU A 303 2.73 -13.65 -0.36
CA LEU A 303 1.61 -12.84 0.08
C LEU A 303 2.11 -11.67 0.93
N VAL A 304 1.77 -10.46 0.52
CA VAL A 304 2.04 -9.21 1.25
C VAL A 304 0.72 -8.59 1.68
N VAL A 305 0.71 -8.01 2.85
CA VAL A 305 -0.44 -7.30 3.40
C VAL A 305 0.00 -5.88 3.76
N LYS A 306 -0.58 -4.90 3.08
CA LYS A 306 -0.39 -3.47 3.37
C LYS A 306 -1.60 -2.96 4.16
N ALA A 307 -1.36 -2.28 5.28
CA ALA A 307 -2.41 -1.69 6.11
C ALA A 307 -2.43 -0.18 5.95
N VAL A 308 -3.62 0.40 5.87
CA VAL A 308 -3.84 1.85 5.91
C VAL A 308 -4.85 2.14 7.01
N HIS A 309 -4.46 3.02 7.94
CA HIS A 309 -5.25 3.40 9.09
C HIS A 309 -5.87 4.79 8.89
N GLU A 310 -7.15 4.93 9.22
CA GLU A 310 -7.86 6.21 9.26
C GLU A 310 -8.45 6.41 10.67
N ARG A 311 -8.09 7.50 11.34
CA ARG A 311 -8.63 7.86 12.66
C ARG A 311 -9.77 8.85 12.54
N ARG A 312 -10.74 8.74 13.45
CA ARG A 312 -11.82 9.73 13.59
C ARG A 312 -11.21 11.08 13.98
N GLY A 313 -11.45 12.11 13.22
CA GLY A 313 -10.94 13.47 13.47
C GLY A 313 -9.71 13.89 12.65
N ASN A 314 -9.01 12.98 11.97
CA ASN A 314 -7.92 13.33 11.03
C ASN A 314 -8.41 13.67 9.61
N THR A 315 -9.66 14.05 9.45
CA THR A 315 -10.07 14.81 8.27
C THR A 315 -9.47 16.21 8.43
N THR A 316 -8.22 16.38 8.05
CA THR A 316 -7.63 17.71 7.81
C THR A 316 -8.42 18.37 6.69
N THR A 317 -9.51 19.02 7.07
CA THR A 317 -10.09 20.07 6.24
C THR A 317 -9.00 21.14 6.18
N PRO A 318 -8.45 21.48 5.00
CA PRO A 318 -7.56 22.62 4.93
C PRO A 318 -8.36 23.82 5.43
N THR A 319 -7.95 24.36 6.55
CA THR A 319 -8.48 25.63 7.04
C THR A 319 -8.06 26.67 6.01
N THR A 320 -8.95 26.98 5.08
CA THR A 320 -8.87 28.21 4.31
C THR A 320 -9.01 29.33 5.33
N SER A 321 -7.87 29.91 5.72
CA SER A 321 -7.85 31.15 6.48
C SER A 321 -8.65 32.19 5.71
N PRO A 322 -9.68 32.81 6.30
CA PRO A 322 -10.36 33.91 5.63
C PRO A 322 -9.33 35.01 5.45
N ALA A 323 -9.11 35.40 4.20
CA ALA A 323 -8.36 36.60 3.89
C ALA A 323 -9.10 37.78 4.56
N ASP A 324 -8.49 38.32 5.60
CA ASP A 324 -8.92 39.58 6.21
C ASP A 324 -8.94 40.64 5.13
N GLY A 325 -10.16 41.02 4.73
CA GLY A 325 -10.39 42.25 3.98
C GLY A 325 -10.13 43.44 4.87
N ARG A 326 -9.14 44.22 4.50
CA ARG A 326 -9.11 45.68 4.73
C ARG A 326 -8.47 46.35 3.53
#